data_affc7f6e478a7bbc231d1645c898aa2a
#
_entry.id   affc7f6e478a7bbc231d1645c898aa2a
#
_cell.length_a   1.000
_cell.length_b   1.000
_cell.length_c   1.000
_cell.angle_alpha   90.00
_cell.angle_beta   90.00
_cell.angle_gamma   90.00
#
_symmetry.space_group_name_H-M   'P 1'
#
loop_
_entity.id
_entity.type
_entity.pdbx_description
1 polymer ?
#
loop_
_entity_poly.entity_id
_entity_poly.type
_entity_poly.pdbx_seq_one_letter_code
_entity_poly.pdbx_strand_id
1 'polypeptide(L)'
;MTATTASDQVEIIVPVRPRCGSTLRVLTSALAADCGFSIDEIDDIRLGLSEVFNVLSDTVSGTDHESTGHRVRVTFHPGDDRLAVMVHSVPGSSTPLEFDELATSILRSVLDDVTIGDEGVSMVKRASEARAPTDAES
;
A
#
# COMPACT_ATOMS: atom_id res chain seq x y z
N MET A 1 26.66 -0.42 11.33
CA MET A 1 25.89 -0.44 11.35
C MET A 1 25.08 0.27 10.59
N THR A 2 25.22 0.77 9.98
CA THR A 2 24.56 1.48 9.18
C THR A 2 23.66 0.82 8.33
N ALA A 3 23.86 -0.32 8.03
CA ALA A 3 23.01 -1.06 7.18
C ALA A 3 21.64 -1.13 7.73
N THR A 4 21.50 -0.69 8.92
CA THR A 4 20.22 -0.79 9.48
C THR A 4 19.17 -0.08 8.76
N THR A 5 19.48 0.98 8.05
CA THR A 5 18.41 1.67 7.41
C THR A 5 17.73 0.82 6.41
N ALA A 6 18.47 0.02 5.70
CA ALA A 6 17.83 -0.79 4.69
C ALA A 6 16.97 -1.85 5.31
N SER A 7 17.24 -2.19 6.53
CA SER A 7 16.47 -3.26 7.08
C SER A 7 15.12 -2.86 7.60
N ASP A 8 14.76 -1.61 7.47
CA ASP A 8 13.42 -1.20 7.89
C ASP A 8 12.39 -1.60 6.86
N GLN A 9 12.81 -2.07 5.71
CA GLN A 9 11.87 -2.50 4.69
C GLN A 9 11.15 -3.77 5.11
N VAL A 10 9.87 -3.81 4.90
CA VAL A 10 9.06 -4.99 5.21
C VAL A 10 8.46 -5.49 3.92
N GLU A 11 8.64 -6.76 3.63
CA GLU A 11 8.15 -7.32 2.40
C GLU A 11 7.30 -8.53 2.69
N ILE A 12 6.17 -8.66 2.02
CA ILE A 12 5.29 -9.80 2.23
C ILE A 12 4.69 -10.20 0.89
N ILE A 13 4.57 -11.48 0.67
CA ILE A 13 3.94 -12.01 -0.54
C ILE A 13 2.64 -12.64 -0.12
N VAL A 14 1.55 -12.21 -0.74
CA VAL A 14 0.23 -12.70 -0.37
C VAL A 14 -0.56 -13.14 -1.58
N PRO A 15 -1.41 -14.13 -1.41
CA PRO A 15 -2.34 -14.49 -2.47
C PRO A 15 -3.36 -13.38 -2.65
N VAL A 16 -3.86 -13.23 -3.86
CA VAL A 16 -4.87 -12.22 -4.12
C VAL A 16 -6.21 -12.81 -3.73
N ARG A 17 -6.56 -12.65 -2.47
CA ARG A 17 -7.81 -13.15 -1.92
C ARG A 17 -8.34 -12.15 -0.94
N PRO A 18 -9.66 -12.04 -0.81
CA PRO A 18 -10.24 -11.03 0.08
C PRO A 18 -9.74 -11.06 1.52
N ARG A 19 -9.52 -12.27 2.06
CA ARG A 19 -9.09 -12.34 3.44
C ARG A 19 -7.68 -11.80 3.61
N CYS A 20 -6.87 -11.82 2.57
CA CYS A 20 -5.52 -11.29 2.67
C CYS A 20 -5.52 -9.77 2.69
N GLY A 21 -6.57 -9.17 2.16
CA GLY A 21 -6.72 -7.72 2.24
C GLY A 21 -6.85 -7.26 3.67
N SER A 22 -7.56 -8.02 4.49
CA SER A 22 -7.71 -7.67 5.90
C SER A 22 -6.36 -7.73 6.62
N THR A 23 -5.58 -8.75 6.32
CA THR A 23 -4.26 -8.88 6.92
C THR A 23 -3.39 -7.71 6.54
N LEU A 24 -3.44 -7.31 5.27
CA LEU A 24 -2.63 -6.19 4.82
C LEU A 24 -3.06 -4.89 5.50
N ARG A 25 -4.35 -4.72 5.76
CA ARG A 25 -4.78 -3.51 6.43
C ARG A 25 -4.26 -3.44 7.85
N VAL A 26 -4.22 -4.57 8.54
CA VAL A 26 -3.71 -4.59 9.90
C VAL A 26 -2.22 -4.26 9.91
N LEU A 27 -1.47 -4.87 8.99
CA LEU A 27 -0.04 -4.62 8.92
C LEU A 27 0.23 -3.16 8.54
N THR A 28 -0.52 -2.64 7.60
CA THR A 28 -0.36 -1.25 7.18
C THR A 28 -0.62 -0.31 8.34
N SER A 29 -1.65 -0.59 9.13
CA SER A 29 -1.97 0.27 10.26
C SER A 29 -0.85 0.27 11.28
N ALA A 30 -0.26 -0.88 11.54
CA ALA A 30 0.81 -0.97 12.51
C ALA A 30 2.04 -0.19 12.05
N LEU A 31 2.40 -0.34 10.78
CA LEU A 31 3.54 0.36 10.26
C LEU A 31 3.31 1.86 10.19
N ALA A 32 2.10 2.26 9.81
CA ALA A 32 1.77 3.67 9.72
C ALA A 32 1.81 4.33 11.10
N ALA A 33 1.34 3.62 12.10
CA ALA A 33 1.39 4.16 13.46
C ALA A 33 2.84 4.39 13.90
N ASP A 34 3.73 3.49 13.52
CA ASP A 34 5.14 3.66 13.84
C ASP A 34 5.76 4.83 13.11
N CYS A 35 5.21 5.22 11.98
CA CYS A 35 5.71 6.36 11.23
C CYS A 35 5.20 7.68 11.78
N GLY A 36 4.39 7.65 12.83
CA GLY A 36 3.90 8.88 13.43
C GLY A 36 2.64 9.43 12.79
N PHE A 37 1.91 8.61 12.07
CA PHE A 37 0.71 9.08 11.40
C PHE A 37 -0.44 9.25 12.38
N SER A 38 -1.32 10.21 12.08
CA SER A 38 -2.55 10.38 12.84
C SER A 38 -3.53 9.29 12.44
N ILE A 39 -4.60 9.17 13.18
CA ILE A 39 -5.61 8.18 12.86
C ILE A 39 -6.20 8.40 11.48
N ASP A 40 -6.43 9.67 11.12
CA ASP A 40 -6.95 9.96 9.80
C ASP A 40 -5.97 9.57 8.70
N GLU A 41 -4.69 9.79 8.93
CA GLU A 41 -3.68 9.44 7.96
C GLU A 41 -3.54 7.93 7.83
N ILE A 42 -3.69 7.22 8.93
CA ILE A 42 -3.67 5.77 8.89
C ILE A 42 -4.85 5.27 8.08
N ASP A 43 -6.02 5.86 8.27
CA ASP A 43 -7.20 5.46 7.52
C ASP A 43 -7.01 5.72 6.04
N ASP A 44 -6.35 6.82 5.69
CA ASP A 44 -6.13 7.14 4.30
C ASP A 44 -5.25 6.11 3.61
N ILE A 45 -4.15 5.71 4.24
CA ILE A 45 -3.27 4.75 3.60
C ILE A 45 -3.92 3.37 3.56
N ARG A 46 -4.73 3.05 4.56
CA ARG A 46 -5.46 1.79 4.54
C ARG A 46 -6.48 1.77 3.40
N LEU A 47 -7.13 2.88 3.18
CA LEU A 47 -8.09 2.97 2.09
C LEU A 47 -7.39 2.82 0.76
N GLY A 48 -6.24 3.47 0.59
CA GLY A 48 -5.50 3.35 -0.65
C GLY A 48 -5.10 1.91 -0.93
N LEU A 49 -4.56 1.23 0.07
CA LEU A 49 -4.14 -0.15 -0.14
C LEU A 49 -5.35 -1.06 -0.38
N SER A 50 -6.46 -0.79 0.30
CA SER A 50 -7.67 -1.56 0.08
C SER A 50 -8.17 -1.41 -1.34
N GLU A 51 -8.07 -0.20 -1.88
CA GLU A 51 -8.52 0.02 -3.25
C GLU A 51 -7.66 -0.76 -4.23
N VAL A 52 -6.36 -0.78 -4.03
CA VAL A 52 -5.47 -1.54 -4.88
C VAL A 52 -5.83 -3.02 -4.82
N PHE A 53 -6.07 -3.52 -3.62
CA PHE A 53 -6.35 -4.94 -3.47
C PHE A 53 -7.71 -5.30 -4.05
N ASN A 54 -8.68 -4.37 -4.01
CA ASN A 54 -9.97 -4.61 -4.62
C ASN A 54 -9.83 -4.71 -6.14
N VAL A 55 -9.01 -3.86 -6.74
CA VAL A 55 -8.78 -3.93 -8.17
C VAL A 55 -8.12 -5.26 -8.53
N LEU A 56 -7.16 -5.69 -7.73
CA LEU A 56 -6.50 -6.95 -7.98
C LEU A 56 -7.48 -8.11 -7.86
N SER A 57 -8.30 -8.10 -6.84
CA SER A 57 -9.25 -9.19 -6.63
C SER A 57 -10.27 -9.27 -7.75
N ASP A 58 -10.72 -8.13 -8.23
CA ASP A 58 -11.67 -8.11 -9.33
C ASP A 58 -11.04 -8.64 -10.61
N THR A 59 -9.78 -8.29 -10.85
CA THR A 59 -9.09 -8.73 -12.04
C THR A 59 -8.94 -10.25 -12.03
N VAL A 60 -8.54 -10.79 -10.90
CA VAL A 60 -8.33 -12.22 -10.80
C VAL A 60 -9.64 -12.95 -10.93
N SER A 61 -10.69 -12.46 -10.31
CA SER A 61 -11.99 -13.12 -10.37
C SER A 61 -12.53 -13.12 -11.79
N GLY A 62 -12.21 -12.10 -12.54
CA GLY A 62 -12.74 -12.01 -13.89
C GLY A 62 -12.02 -12.90 -14.89
N THR A 63 -10.84 -13.41 -14.53
CA THR A 63 -10.12 -14.23 -15.49
C THR A 63 -10.34 -15.69 -15.22
N ASP A 64 -9.73 -16.22 -14.19
CA ASP A 64 -9.80 -17.64 -13.97
C ASP A 64 -9.75 -17.89 -12.49
N HIS A 65 -10.89 -18.06 -11.91
CA HIS A 65 -10.93 -18.23 -10.49
C HIS A 65 -10.33 -19.52 -10.04
N GLU A 66 -10.06 -20.42 -10.96
CA GLU A 66 -9.43 -21.61 -10.57
C GLU A 66 -7.99 -21.39 -10.35
N SER A 67 -7.45 -20.36 -10.90
CA SER A 67 -6.07 -20.09 -10.80
C SER A 67 -5.78 -19.65 -9.41
N THR A 68 -5.13 -20.46 -8.65
CA THR A 68 -4.82 -20.08 -7.31
C THR A 68 -3.43 -19.53 -7.20
N GLY A 69 -2.80 -19.27 -8.31
CA GLY A 69 -1.43 -18.83 -8.28
C GLY A 69 -1.21 -17.34 -8.27
N HIS A 70 -2.28 -16.57 -8.30
CA HIS A 70 -2.11 -15.12 -8.33
C HIS A 70 -1.66 -14.62 -6.97
N ARG A 71 -0.47 -14.04 -6.94
CA ARG A 71 0.09 -13.51 -5.73
C ARG A 71 0.76 -12.19 -6.03
N VAL A 72 0.85 -11.34 -5.03
CA VAL A 72 1.51 -10.06 -5.19
C VAL A 72 2.50 -9.89 -4.06
N ARG A 73 3.52 -9.10 -4.34
CA ARG A 73 4.50 -8.74 -3.35
C ARG A 73 4.19 -7.32 -2.92
N VAL A 74 4.07 -7.12 -1.63
CA VAL A 74 3.82 -5.80 -1.08
C VAL A 74 5.05 -5.44 -0.27
N THR A 75 5.67 -4.33 -0.61
CA THR A 75 6.87 -3.88 0.05
C THR A 75 6.59 -2.56 0.72
N PHE A 76 6.87 -2.49 2.01
CA PHE A 76 6.66 -1.28 2.78
C PHE A 76 8.01 -0.66 3.12
N HIS A 77 8.12 0.65 2.93
CA HIS A 77 9.34 1.36 3.28
C HIS A 77 8.96 2.43 4.29
N PRO A 78 8.97 2.09 5.59
CA PRO A 78 8.63 3.09 6.60
C PRO A 78 9.77 4.09 6.76
N GLY A 79 9.43 5.31 6.98
CA GLY A 79 10.41 6.34 7.23
C GLY A 79 9.88 7.26 8.30
N ASP A 80 10.63 8.30 8.60
CA ASP A 80 10.16 9.28 9.56
C ASP A 80 9.10 10.11 8.87
N ASP A 81 7.92 10.10 9.35
CA ASP A 81 6.85 10.90 8.79
C ASP A 81 6.40 10.49 7.39
N ARG A 82 6.73 9.29 6.96
CA ARG A 82 6.23 8.85 5.67
C ARG A 82 6.23 7.33 5.59
N LEU A 83 5.35 6.81 4.75
CA LEU A 83 5.29 5.38 4.50
C LEU A 83 5.10 5.19 2.99
N ALA A 84 6.01 4.50 2.36
CA ALA A 84 5.89 4.17 0.94
C ALA A 84 5.51 2.70 0.84
N VAL A 85 4.60 2.40 -0.08
CA VAL A 85 4.12 1.04 -0.27
C VAL A 85 4.15 0.73 -1.75
N MET A 86 4.72 -0.39 -2.11
CA MET A 86 4.75 -0.83 -3.49
C MET A 86 4.07 -2.17 -3.59
N VAL A 87 3.18 -2.30 -4.57
CA VAL A 87 2.47 -3.55 -4.81
C VAL A 87 2.78 -3.98 -6.22
N HIS A 88 3.37 -5.14 -6.39
CA HIS A 88 3.69 -5.61 -7.73
C HIS A 88 3.56 -7.11 -7.84
N SER A 89 3.45 -7.59 -9.06
CA SER A 89 3.25 -9.00 -9.32
C SER A 89 4.49 -9.79 -8.98
N VAL A 90 4.27 -11.01 -8.53
CA VAL A 90 5.36 -11.93 -8.30
C VAL A 90 5.75 -12.55 -9.62
N PRO A 91 7.02 -12.73 -9.90
CA PRO A 91 7.44 -13.36 -11.16
C PRO A 91 6.72 -14.69 -11.36
N GLY A 92 6.20 -14.89 -12.54
CA GLY A 92 5.45 -16.09 -12.86
C GLY A 92 3.97 -16.00 -12.55
N SER A 93 3.57 -14.91 -11.91
CA SER A 93 2.18 -14.73 -11.57
C SER A 93 1.78 -13.41 -12.16
N SER A 94 1.42 -13.40 -13.38
CA SER A 94 1.14 -12.16 -14.10
C SER A 94 -0.26 -11.67 -13.79
N THR A 95 -0.37 -10.70 -12.94
CA THR A 95 -1.67 -10.12 -12.61
C THR A 95 -1.66 -8.68 -13.10
N PRO A 96 -2.43 -8.39 -14.14
CA PRO A 96 -2.43 -7.01 -14.65
C PRO A 96 -3.06 -6.07 -13.64
N LEU A 97 -2.51 -4.88 -13.56
CA LEU A 97 -3.05 -3.86 -12.68
C LEU A 97 -3.63 -2.77 -13.54
N GLU A 98 -4.93 -2.83 -13.73
CA GLU A 98 -5.61 -1.82 -14.51
C GLU A 98 -6.55 -1.04 -13.64
N PHE A 99 -6.25 0.22 -13.44
CA PHE A 99 -7.05 1.08 -12.59
C PHE A 99 -7.86 2.01 -13.48
N ASP A 100 -9.18 2.01 -13.27
CA ASP A 100 -10.01 2.93 -14.04
C ASP A 100 -9.92 4.31 -13.38
N GLU A 101 -10.66 5.25 -13.93
CA GLU A 101 -10.60 6.61 -13.44
C GLU A 101 -11.06 6.73 -12.01
N LEU A 102 -12.07 5.99 -11.64
CA LEU A 102 -12.57 6.08 -10.28
C LEU A 102 -11.56 5.58 -9.28
N ALA A 103 -10.97 4.42 -9.54
CA ALA A 103 -9.97 3.85 -8.65
C ALA A 103 -8.77 4.78 -8.54
N THR A 104 -8.31 5.31 -9.64
CA THR A 104 -7.18 6.22 -9.64
C THR A 104 -7.51 7.48 -8.85
N SER A 105 -8.72 7.98 -9.00
CA SER A 105 -9.14 9.17 -8.30
C SER A 105 -9.18 8.93 -6.80
N ILE A 106 -9.65 7.78 -6.38
CA ILE A 106 -9.68 7.44 -4.97
C ILE A 106 -8.25 7.42 -4.42
N LEU A 107 -7.35 6.78 -5.13
CA LEU A 107 -5.97 6.70 -4.65
C LEU A 107 -5.36 8.09 -4.53
N ARG A 108 -5.56 8.93 -5.52
CA ARG A 108 -4.96 10.25 -5.49
C ARG A 108 -5.59 11.17 -4.46
N SER A 109 -6.79 10.86 -4.02
CA SER A 109 -7.44 11.71 -3.04
C SER A 109 -6.95 11.41 -1.62
N VAL A 110 -6.44 10.22 -1.37
CA VAL A 110 -6.02 9.84 -0.02
C VAL A 110 -4.51 9.68 0.14
N LEU A 111 -3.77 9.68 -0.96
CA LEU A 111 -2.33 9.49 -0.90
C LEU A 111 -1.61 10.70 -1.48
N ASP A 112 -0.38 10.90 -1.05
CA ASP A 112 0.39 12.05 -1.52
C ASP A 112 1.02 11.82 -2.88
N ASP A 113 1.47 10.60 -3.14
CA ASP A 113 2.02 10.27 -4.44
C ASP A 113 1.52 8.90 -4.85
N VAL A 114 1.15 8.75 -6.11
CA VAL A 114 0.71 7.47 -6.65
C VAL A 114 1.30 7.34 -8.05
N THR A 115 1.99 6.24 -8.29
CA THR A 115 2.53 5.96 -9.61
C THR A 115 2.03 4.57 -10.01
N ILE A 116 1.34 4.49 -11.13
CA ILE A 116 0.77 3.24 -11.62
C ILE A 116 1.50 2.84 -12.86
N GLY A 117 2.08 1.65 -12.86
CA GLY A 117 2.80 1.14 -14.02
C GLY A 117 2.26 -0.22 -14.39
N ASP A 118 2.84 -0.80 -15.44
CA ASP A 118 2.37 -2.09 -15.91
C ASP A 118 2.59 -3.20 -14.92
N GLU A 119 3.60 -3.09 -14.12
CA GLU A 119 3.94 -4.17 -13.22
C GLU A 119 3.59 -3.91 -11.78
N GLY A 120 3.14 -2.75 -11.47
CA GLY A 120 2.84 -2.47 -10.09
C GLY A 120 2.41 -1.05 -9.84
N VAL A 121 2.10 -0.78 -8.59
CA VAL A 121 1.69 0.55 -8.18
C VAL A 121 2.53 0.94 -6.97
N SER A 122 2.93 2.19 -6.94
CA SER A 122 3.72 2.72 -5.85
C SER A 122 2.95 3.84 -5.21
N MET A 123 2.87 3.83 -3.89
CA MET A 123 2.08 4.79 -3.14
C MET A 123 2.90 5.39 -2.03
N VAL A 124 2.70 6.66 -1.75
CA VAL A 124 3.38 7.30 -0.64
C VAL A 124 2.38 8.14 0.13
N LYS A 125 2.41 8.01 1.44
CA LYS A 125 1.63 8.86 2.32
C LYS A 125 2.61 9.53 3.28
N ARG A 126 2.44 10.83 3.51
CA ARG A 126 3.28 11.56 4.42
C ARG A 126 2.47 12.07 5.58
N ALA A 127 3.09 12.16 6.72
CA ALA A 127 2.43 12.69 7.89
C ALA A 127 2.20 14.17 7.69
N SER A 128 1.08 14.63 8.17
CA SER A 128 0.71 16.01 7.99
C SER A 128 1.67 16.91 8.72
N GLU A 129 2.05 18.00 8.06
CA GLU A 129 2.90 18.93 8.69
C GLU A 129 2.25 19.64 9.81
N ALA A 130 0.97 19.65 9.85
CA ALA A 130 0.26 20.35 10.88
C ALA A 130 0.62 19.85 12.27
N ARG A 131 1.04 18.60 12.35
CA ARG A 131 1.39 18.10 13.66
C ARG A 131 2.72 18.59 14.15
N ALA A 132 3.68 18.65 13.29
CA ALA A 132 4.99 19.07 13.70
C ALA A 132 5.05 20.50 14.16
N PRO A 133 4.51 21.41 13.42
CA PRO A 133 4.56 22.79 13.86
C PRO A 133 3.79 23.01 15.13
N THR A 134 2.74 22.30 15.30
CA THR A 134 1.94 22.46 16.47
C THR A 134 2.73 22.14 17.69
N ASP A 135 3.46 21.08 17.61
CA ASP A 135 4.26 20.76 18.72
C ASP A 135 5.31 21.79 18.94
N ALA A 136 5.85 22.26 17.94
CA ALA A 136 6.92 23.16 18.05
C ALA A 136 6.56 24.41 18.73
N GLU A 137 5.40 24.91 18.49
CA GLU A 137 5.09 26.06 19.04
C GLU A 137 4.64 25.99 20.36
N SER A 138 4.44 24.99 20.89
CA SER A 138 3.96 24.87 22.25
C SER A 138 5.01 25.16 23.27
#